data_a2d159a560aeb8dbe5ee8c1746b7ca79
#
_entry.id   a2d159a560aeb8dbe5ee8c1746b7ca79
#
_cell.length_a   1.000
_cell.length_b   1.000
_cell.length_c   1.000
_cell.angle_alpha   90.00
_cell.angle_beta   90.00
_cell.angle_gamma   90.00
#
_symmetry.space_group_name_H-M   'P 1'
#
loop_
_entity.id
_entity.type
_entity.pdbx_description
1 polymer ?
#
loop_
_entity_poly.entity_id
_entity_poly.type
_entity_poly.pdbx_seq_one_letter_code
_entity_poly.pdbx_strand_id
1 'polypeptide(L)'
;MKGKCSLKMKKIALVKWSIDRTDGGLKVATSLANELSTMYEVHLLSMISTENNFFSLKQSVRYQNLSSKKISMSKNFLEAVKLLRNYLKEENIDIVFGIGMSMNTVGVASTIGLKTKFVSCDHTNSIVDIDTKVKKIQRYIGAKFADKLVTLTQEDRENYIKKYGVPEERICYIYNWKEASLSDISYNKNSTKIVTVGRFDYQKGFDYLVQVAKKVFVKRSDWTWEIYGSGNQDEVNKIRDLINENDLQDKLVIKGLEKNQDLIYGDKGIYVMTSRYEGLPLVLLEAQQYNLPIVSFRCPTGPNEIVEDGVNGYLIDCYDTDKMSDRILELMEDSNLRSSFSNHAMDNMDKFDKEKILKQWIELIETIYEIR
;
A
#
# COMPACT_ATOMS: atom_id res chain seq x y z
N MET A 1 -6.22 51.87 -5.69
CA MET A 1 -5.42 50.64 -5.84
C MET A 1 -5.69 49.74 -4.64
N LYS A 2 -6.60 48.76 -4.77
CA LYS A 2 -6.83 47.77 -3.72
C LYS A 2 -5.74 46.70 -3.86
N GLY A 3 -4.88 46.63 -2.85
CA GLY A 3 -3.83 45.63 -2.79
C GLY A 3 -4.41 44.21 -2.96
N LYS A 4 -3.95 43.47 -3.96
CA LYS A 4 -4.15 42.02 -4.02
C LYS A 4 -3.48 41.44 -2.77
N CYS A 5 -4.28 41.08 -1.78
CA CYS A 5 -3.85 40.19 -0.72
C CYS A 5 -3.43 38.90 -1.41
N SER A 6 -2.15 38.65 -1.58
CA SER A 6 -1.66 37.37 -2.06
C SER A 6 -2.06 36.38 -0.97
N LEU A 7 -3.09 35.58 -1.22
CA LEU A 7 -3.45 34.45 -0.36
C LEU A 7 -2.18 33.62 -0.21
N LYS A 8 -1.62 33.58 1.00
CA LYS A 8 -0.43 32.78 1.32
C LYS A 8 -0.73 31.33 1.00
N MET A 9 0.04 30.73 0.11
CA MET A 9 -0.15 29.35 -0.27
C MET A 9 0.00 28.48 0.98
N LYS A 10 -0.95 27.58 1.21
CA LYS A 10 -0.94 26.63 2.33
C LYS A 10 0.24 25.68 2.18
N LYS A 11 0.95 25.40 3.28
CA LYS A 11 2.15 24.57 3.30
C LYS A 11 1.87 23.24 3.96
N ILE A 12 2.09 22.17 3.26
CA ILE A 12 1.89 20.80 3.77
C ILE A 12 3.19 19.99 3.66
N ALA A 13 3.40 19.11 4.62
CA ALA A 13 4.51 18.16 4.57
C ALA A 13 4.00 16.73 4.67
N LEU A 14 4.52 15.84 3.81
CA LEU A 14 4.39 14.41 3.95
C LEU A 14 5.71 13.88 4.50
N VAL A 15 5.69 13.22 5.65
CA VAL A 15 6.90 12.72 6.30
C VAL A 15 6.86 11.21 6.45
N LYS A 16 7.95 10.55 6.05
CA LYS A 16 8.16 9.11 6.17
C LYS A 16 9.49 8.85 6.90
N TRP A 17 9.57 7.73 7.63
CA TRP A 17 10.81 7.41 8.34
C TRP A 17 12.00 7.21 7.39
N SER A 18 11.78 6.44 6.33
CA SER A 18 12.75 6.19 5.27
C SER A 18 12.04 6.11 3.92
N ILE A 19 12.72 6.55 2.88
CA ILE A 19 12.26 6.49 1.50
C ILE A 19 13.24 5.70 0.61
N ASP A 20 14.14 4.93 1.21
CA ASP A 20 15.13 4.09 0.51
C ASP A 20 14.57 2.75 0.01
N ARG A 21 13.33 2.40 0.40
CA ARG A 21 12.65 1.17 0.00
C ARG A 21 11.52 1.47 -0.97
N THR A 22 11.48 0.74 -2.07
CA THR A 22 10.35 0.74 -2.99
C THR A 22 9.18 -0.05 -2.37
N ASP A 23 8.47 0.57 -1.44
CA ASP A 23 7.24 0.02 -0.86
C ASP A 23 6.01 0.79 -1.36
N GLY A 24 4.83 0.17 -1.23
CA GLY A 24 3.57 0.81 -1.62
C GLY A 24 3.32 2.15 -0.93
N GLY A 25 3.77 2.31 0.32
CA GLY A 25 3.65 3.57 1.05
C GLY A 25 4.50 4.70 0.45
N LEU A 26 5.67 4.38 -0.12
CA LEU A 26 6.48 5.37 -0.82
C LEU A 26 5.84 5.77 -2.16
N LYS A 27 5.36 4.79 -2.95
CA LYS A 27 4.65 5.04 -4.20
C LYS A 27 3.47 5.99 -3.96
N VAL A 28 2.67 5.72 -2.93
CA VAL A 28 1.52 6.55 -2.55
C VAL A 28 1.95 7.95 -2.10
N ALA A 29 2.94 8.06 -1.20
CA ALA A 29 3.40 9.36 -0.70
C ALA A 29 3.94 10.25 -1.82
N THR A 30 4.70 9.68 -2.75
CA THR A 30 5.25 10.40 -3.91
C THR A 30 4.16 10.85 -4.87
N SER A 31 3.23 9.95 -5.20
CA SER A 31 2.12 10.25 -6.10
C SER A 31 1.22 11.33 -5.49
N LEU A 32 0.88 11.22 -4.21
CA LEU A 32 0.09 12.23 -3.47
C LEU A 32 0.81 13.59 -3.42
N ALA A 33 2.11 13.60 -3.12
CA ALA A 33 2.89 14.83 -3.09
C ALA A 33 2.88 15.53 -4.47
N ASN A 34 3.07 14.78 -5.55
CA ASN A 34 3.05 15.31 -6.91
C ASN A 34 1.70 15.94 -7.28
N GLU A 35 0.58 15.30 -6.90
CA GLU A 35 -0.74 15.82 -7.23
C GLU A 35 -1.09 17.05 -6.38
N LEU A 36 -0.85 16.99 -5.08
CA LEU A 36 -1.13 18.13 -4.18
C LEU A 36 -0.24 19.35 -4.47
N SER A 37 0.95 19.17 -5.06
CA SER A 37 1.85 20.29 -5.40
C SER A 37 1.33 21.23 -6.48
N THR A 38 0.20 20.90 -7.11
CA THR A 38 -0.49 21.81 -8.04
C THR A 38 -1.31 22.88 -7.31
N MET A 39 -1.63 22.69 -6.02
CA MET A 39 -2.49 23.56 -5.24
C MET A 39 -1.87 24.05 -3.92
N TYR A 40 -0.89 23.32 -3.41
CA TYR A 40 -0.23 23.58 -2.13
C TYR A 40 1.29 23.65 -2.29
N GLU A 41 1.98 24.35 -1.38
CA GLU A 41 3.43 24.19 -1.23
C GLU A 41 3.70 22.87 -0.51
N VAL A 42 4.20 21.88 -1.22
CA VAL A 42 4.35 20.50 -0.74
C VAL A 42 5.79 20.17 -0.45
N HIS A 43 6.03 19.66 0.77
CA HIS A 43 7.32 19.15 1.21
C HIS A 43 7.22 17.63 1.41
N LEU A 44 8.10 16.86 0.76
CA LEU A 44 8.27 15.43 1.01
C LEU A 44 9.54 15.24 1.86
N LEU A 45 9.36 14.70 3.07
CA LEU A 45 10.42 14.60 4.06
C LEU A 45 10.76 13.16 4.37
N SER A 46 12.06 12.84 4.38
CA SER A 46 12.60 11.61 4.94
C SER A 46 13.30 11.89 6.25
N MET A 47 13.00 11.10 7.30
CA MET A 47 13.71 11.24 8.59
C MET A 47 15.17 10.87 8.51
N ILE A 48 15.52 9.93 7.63
CA ILE A 48 16.90 9.45 7.48
C ILE A 48 17.40 9.66 6.04
N SER A 49 18.72 9.84 5.92
CA SER A 49 19.35 9.97 4.60
C SER A 49 19.23 8.67 3.80
N THR A 50 18.93 8.82 2.52
CA THR A 50 18.82 7.73 1.55
C THR A 50 19.73 8.02 0.36
N GLU A 51 20.46 7.00 -0.09
CA GLU A 51 21.43 7.14 -1.20
C GLU A 51 20.77 7.02 -2.58
N ASN A 52 19.56 6.47 -2.65
CA ASN A 52 18.88 6.17 -3.91
C ASN A 52 17.52 6.87 -4.00
N ASN A 53 17.34 7.71 -5.01
CA ASN A 53 16.06 8.29 -5.38
C ASN A 53 15.33 7.34 -6.35
N PHE A 54 14.44 6.50 -5.84
CA PHE A 54 13.66 5.54 -6.63
C PHE A 54 12.33 6.09 -7.17
N PHE A 55 12.08 7.39 -7.02
CA PHE A 55 10.79 8.00 -7.34
C PHE A 55 10.96 9.23 -8.23
N SER A 56 9.96 9.46 -9.06
CA SER A 56 9.88 10.68 -9.90
C SER A 56 9.07 11.73 -9.14
N LEU A 57 9.74 12.80 -8.68
CA LEU A 57 9.10 13.96 -8.08
C LEU A 57 8.99 15.10 -9.08
N LYS A 58 7.83 15.77 -9.10
CA LYS A 58 7.68 17.04 -9.82
C LYS A 58 8.59 18.10 -9.19
N GLN A 59 9.12 19.02 -10.00
CA GLN A 59 9.97 20.11 -9.50
C GLN A 59 9.27 21.04 -8.48
N SER A 60 7.93 21.04 -8.46
CA SER A 60 7.11 21.76 -7.50
C SER A 60 7.11 21.15 -6.09
N VAL A 61 7.58 19.90 -5.92
CA VAL A 61 7.69 19.23 -4.62
C VAL A 61 9.07 19.45 -4.02
N ARG A 62 9.15 20.05 -2.84
CA ARG A 62 10.42 20.21 -2.10
C ARG A 62 10.75 18.92 -1.37
N TYR A 63 11.83 18.25 -1.75
CA TYR A 63 12.32 17.06 -1.09
C TYR A 63 13.47 17.36 -0.12
N GLN A 64 13.44 16.77 1.08
CA GLN A 64 14.53 16.88 2.04
C GLN A 64 14.69 15.68 2.95
N ASN A 65 15.95 15.27 3.17
CA ASN A 65 16.35 14.41 4.27
C ASN A 65 16.60 15.26 5.52
N LEU A 66 15.92 14.93 6.63
CA LEU A 66 16.06 15.68 7.88
C LEU A 66 17.33 15.33 8.65
N SER A 67 17.80 14.08 8.51
CA SER A 67 19.09 13.64 9.05
C SER A 67 20.04 13.26 7.92
N SER A 68 21.32 13.66 8.05
CA SER A 68 22.40 13.20 7.16
C SER A 68 22.89 11.79 7.50
N LYS A 69 22.41 11.21 8.61
CA LYS A 69 22.83 9.89 9.13
C LYS A 69 21.64 8.95 9.20
N LYS A 70 21.91 7.65 9.17
CA LYS A 70 20.92 6.63 9.55
C LYS A 70 20.75 6.67 11.07
N ILE A 71 19.65 7.28 11.54
CA ILE A 71 19.26 7.29 12.95
C ILE A 71 18.29 6.15 13.24
N SER A 72 18.40 5.55 14.43
CA SER A 72 17.45 4.54 14.91
C SER A 72 16.30 5.22 15.66
N MET A 73 15.07 4.91 15.34
CA MET A 73 13.91 5.49 16.03
C MET A 73 13.93 5.27 17.53
N SER A 74 14.35 4.09 18.00
CA SER A 74 14.39 3.78 19.43
C SER A 74 15.53 4.46 20.16
N LYS A 75 16.69 4.63 19.52
CA LYS A 75 17.89 5.21 20.15
C LYS A 75 17.96 6.73 19.99
N ASN A 76 17.39 7.28 18.92
CA ASN A 76 17.50 8.69 18.54
C ASN A 76 16.13 9.41 18.52
N PHE A 77 15.18 8.98 19.34
CA PHE A 77 13.83 9.54 19.35
C PHE A 77 13.81 11.05 19.56
N LEU A 78 14.52 11.56 20.57
CA LEU A 78 14.55 13.00 20.86
C LEU A 78 15.20 13.80 19.73
N GLU A 79 16.24 13.25 19.10
CA GLU A 79 16.87 13.86 17.93
C GLU A 79 15.90 13.94 16.76
N ALA A 80 15.19 12.85 16.46
CA ALA A 80 14.19 12.81 15.42
C ALA A 80 13.06 13.84 15.65
N VAL A 81 12.56 13.94 16.87
CA VAL A 81 11.57 14.95 17.25
C VAL A 81 12.11 16.38 17.06
N LYS A 82 13.35 16.64 17.48
CA LYS A 82 13.98 17.96 17.32
C LYS A 82 14.15 18.33 15.85
N LEU A 83 14.62 17.41 15.01
CA LEU A 83 14.83 17.63 13.60
C LEU A 83 13.52 17.98 12.90
N LEU A 84 12.48 17.16 13.08
CA LEU A 84 11.18 17.40 12.49
C LEU A 84 10.57 18.72 12.99
N ARG A 85 10.59 18.93 14.31
CA ARG A 85 10.02 20.16 14.92
C ARG A 85 10.69 21.44 14.41
N ASN A 86 12.03 21.46 14.29
CA ASN A 86 12.75 22.61 13.76
C ASN A 86 12.34 22.90 12.32
N TYR A 87 12.31 21.86 11.48
CA TYR A 87 11.86 21.99 10.11
C TYR A 87 10.44 22.56 9.99
N LEU A 88 9.49 22.03 10.77
CA LEU A 88 8.10 22.48 10.77
C LEU A 88 7.99 23.97 11.14
N LYS A 89 8.82 24.44 12.07
CA LYS A 89 8.87 25.85 12.48
C LYS A 89 9.53 26.75 11.43
N GLU A 90 10.69 26.36 10.94
CA GLU A 90 11.49 27.14 9.99
C GLU A 90 10.74 27.35 8.68
N GLU A 91 10.11 26.31 8.16
CA GLU A 91 9.34 26.36 6.93
C GLU A 91 7.90 26.84 7.13
N ASN A 92 7.45 27.01 8.38
CA ASN A 92 6.06 27.37 8.73
C ASN A 92 5.04 26.39 8.12
N ILE A 93 5.26 25.09 8.31
CA ILE A 93 4.36 24.04 7.83
C ILE A 93 3.04 24.10 8.58
N ASP A 94 1.95 24.06 7.85
CA ASP A 94 0.60 24.16 8.41
C ASP A 94 0.07 22.78 8.82
N ILE A 95 0.23 21.77 7.95
CA ILE A 95 -0.21 20.40 8.19
C ILE A 95 0.93 19.44 7.87
N VAL A 96 1.18 18.47 8.75
CA VAL A 96 2.13 17.39 8.51
C VAL A 96 1.43 16.04 8.53
N PHE A 97 1.55 15.29 7.43
CA PHE A 97 1.05 13.93 7.26
C PHE A 97 2.15 12.93 7.57
N GLY A 98 1.98 12.16 8.65
CA GLY A 98 2.90 11.07 9.00
C GLY A 98 2.53 9.80 8.24
N ILE A 99 3.34 9.42 7.25
CA ILE A 99 3.08 8.26 6.39
C ILE A 99 3.59 6.98 7.06
N GLY A 100 2.65 6.17 7.50
CA GLY A 100 2.88 4.94 8.26
C GLY A 100 2.98 5.15 9.77
N MET A 101 2.56 4.14 10.54
CA MET A 101 2.45 4.20 12.00
C MET A 101 3.76 4.58 12.70
N SER A 102 4.91 4.30 12.10
CA SER A 102 6.21 4.66 12.66
C SER A 102 6.39 6.16 12.90
N MET A 103 5.67 7.00 12.15
CA MET A 103 5.73 8.45 12.31
C MET A 103 4.84 8.99 13.44
N ASN A 104 3.94 8.19 14.01
CA ASN A 104 2.97 8.67 14.99
C ASN A 104 3.61 9.29 16.23
N THR A 105 4.57 8.60 16.85
CA THR A 105 5.23 9.10 18.07
C THR A 105 6.05 10.35 17.79
N VAL A 106 6.81 10.36 16.72
CA VAL A 106 7.65 11.50 16.34
C VAL A 106 6.78 12.67 15.88
N GLY A 107 5.77 12.43 15.04
CA GLY A 107 4.88 13.45 14.52
C GLY A 107 4.09 14.17 15.63
N VAL A 108 3.43 13.38 16.50
CA VAL A 108 2.71 13.95 17.68
C VAL A 108 3.65 14.76 18.54
N ALA A 109 4.82 14.21 18.95
CA ALA A 109 5.74 14.94 19.82
C ALA A 109 6.31 16.21 19.16
N SER A 110 6.54 16.19 17.86
CA SER A 110 7.10 17.33 17.13
C SER A 110 6.11 18.51 17.01
N THR A 111 4.81 18.26 17.05
CA THR A 111 3.77 19.28 16.88
C THR A 111 3.24 19.86 18.19
N ILE A 112 3.57 19.27 19.36
CA ILE A 112 3.12 19.78 20.66
C ILE A 112 3.45 21.28 20.80
N GLY A 113 2.40 22.11 21.05
CA GLY A 113 2.53 23.56 21.21
C GLY A 113 2.88 24.33 19.93
N LEU A 114 2.80 23.71 18.76
CA LEU A 114 2.83 24.39 17.45
C LEU A 114 1.41 24.60 16.94
N LYS A 115 1.28 25.51 15.97
CA LYS A 115 0.04 25.66 15.19
C LYS A 115 -0.10 24.58 14.12
N THR A 116 0.99 23.87 13.82
CA THR A 116 1.03 22.78 12.84
C THR A 116 0.15 21.62 13.31
N LYS A 117 -0.73 21.14 12.43
CA LYS A 117 -1.58 19.98 12.67
C LYS A 117 -0.89 18.69 12.24
N PHE A 118 -1.01 17.62 13.04
CA PHE A 118 -0.48 16.31 12.72
C PHE A 118 -1.60 15.37 12.29
N VAL A 119 -1.47 14.82 11.08
CA VAL A 119 -2.36 13.79 10.54
C VAL A 119 -1.61 12.46 10.50
N SER A 120 -2.13 11.46 11.20
CA SER A 120 -1.63 10.10 11.14
C SER A 120 -2.21 9.38 9.93
N CYS A 121 -1.37 8.90 9.00
CA CYS A 121 -1.80 8.08 7.87
C CYS A 121 -1.32 6.64 8.10
N ASP A 122 -2.20 5.75 8.57
CA ASP A 122 -1.83 4.35 8.73
C ASP A 122 -2.03 3.60 7.41
N HIS A 123 -0.91 3.19 6.82
CA HIS A 123 -0.86 2.44 5.56
C HIS A 123 -0.75 0.92 5.78
N THR A 124 -1.07 0.48 7.00
CA THR A 124 -1.05 -0.92 7.39
C THR A 124 -2.42 -1.32 7.93
N ASN A 125 -2.45 -2.32 8.77
CA ASN A 125 -3.66 -2.90 9.32
C ASN A 125 -3.63 -2.82 10.85
N SER A 126 -4.70 -2.30 11.47
CA SER A 126 -4.76 -2.06 12.92
C SER A 126 -5.02 -3.32 13.77
N ILE A 127 -5.49 -4.41 13.17
CA ILE A 127 -5.89 -5.63 13.89
C ILE A 127 -4.86 -6.76 13.85
N VAL A 128 -3.79 -6.61 13.06
CA VAL A 128 -2.74 -7.63 12.96
C VAL A 128 -1.98 -7.75 14.28
N ASP A 129 -1.98 -8.94 14.88
CA ASP A 129 -1.39 -9.18 16.20
C ASP A 129 0.12 -9.47 16.20
N ILE A 130 0.76 -9.43 15.04
CA ILE A 130 2.22 -9.58 14.91
C ILE A 130 3.00 -8.30 15.22
N ASP A 131 2.30 -7.23 15.59
CA ASP A 131 2.95 -5.98 15.94
C ASP A 131 3.77 -6.11 17.22
N THR A 132 5.01 -5.62 17.16
CA THR A 132 5.83 -5.47 18.36
C THR A 132 5.18 -4.51 19.36
N LYS A 133 5.56 -4.60 20.64
CA LYS A 133 5.08 -3.64 21.67
C LYS A 133 5.26 -2.19 21.25
N VAL A 134 6.36 -1.88 20.56
CA VAL A 134 6.66 -0.54 20.05
C VAL A 134 5.62 -0.10 19.01
N LYS A 135 5.30 -0.95 18.05
CA LYS A 135 4.29 -0.65 17.02
C LYS A 135 2.90 -0.46 17.62
N LYS A 136 2.52 -1.28 18.61
CA LYS A 136 1.25 -1.12 19.35
C LYS A 136 1.17 0.24 20.05
N ILE A 137 2.27 0.69 20.69
CA ILE A 137 2.37 2.01 21.31
C ILE A 137 2.30 3.13 20.25
N GLN A 138 3.02 3.02 19.15
CA GLN A 138 2.99 4.01 18.08
C GLN A 138 1.58 4.19 17.52
N ARG A 139 0.87 3.08 17.29
CA ARG A 139 -0.53 3.11 16.81
C ARG A 139 -1.46 3.75 17.84
N TYR A 140 -1.32 3.38 19.12
CA TYR A 140 -2.10 3.97 20.21
C TYR A 140 -1.89 5.49 20.30
N ILE A 141 -0.64 5.97 20.20
CA ILE A 141 -0.32 7.40 20.25
C ILE A 141 -0.95 8.14 19.05
N GLY A 142 -0.85 7.60 17.84
CA GLY A 142 -1.52 8.17 16.67
C GLY A 142 -3.03 8.24 16.84
N ALA A 143 -3.65 7.15 17.27
CA ALA A 143 -5.09 7.07 17.52
C ALA A 143 -5.56 8.09 18.58
N LYS A 144 -4.77 8.30 19.64
CA LYS A 144 -5.17 9.14 20.78
C LYS A 144 -4.88 10.61 20.57
N PHE A 145 -3.76 10.96 19.94
CA PHE A 145 -3.20 12.32 19.99
C PHE A 145 -3.01 12.98 18.61
N ALA A 146 -3.16 12.29 17.49
CA ALA A 146 -3.16 12.95 16.19
C ALA A 146 -4.40 13.85 16.03
N ASP A 147 -4.28 14.99 15.35
CA ASP A 147 -5.43 15.87 15.07
C ASP A 147 -6.45 15.17 14.17
N LYS A 148 -5.99 14.38 13.19
CA LYS A 148 -6.81 13.50 12.34
C LYS A 148 -6.08 12.19 12.12
N LEU A 149 -6.84 11.13 11.81
CA LEU A 149 -6.33 9.82 11.42
C LEU A 149 -6.94 9.41 10.09
N VAL A 150 -6.10 8.95 9.17
CA VAL A 150 -6.51 8.43 7.86
C VAL A 150 -6.11 6.98 7.77
N THR A 151 -7.08 6.10 7.48
CA THR A 151 -6.87 4.69 7.15
C THR A 151 -7.04 4.46 5.65
N LEU A 152 -6.58 3.33 5.13
CA LEU A 152 -6.70 3.00 3.72
C LEU A 152 -8.01 2.29 3.35
N THR A 153 -8.78 1.83 4.35
CA THR A 153 -10.02 1.07 4.13
C THR A 153 -11.08 1.46 5.14
N GLN A 154 -12.34 1.28 4.77
CA GLN A 154 -13.45 1.46 5.69
C GLN A 154 -13.36 0.46 6.85
N GLU A 155 -13.03 -0.80 6.55
CA GLU A 155 -12.86 -1.83 7.58
C GLU A 155 -11.83 -1.42 8.65
N ASP A 156 -10.68 -0.86 8.24
CA ASP A 156 -9.67 -0.44 9.21
C ASP A 156 -10.08 0.82 9.99
N ARG A 157 -10.84 1.73 9.38
CA ARG A 157 -11.48 2.85 10.09
C ARG A 157 -12.37 2.34 11.22
N GLU A 158 -13.23 1.38 10.95
CA GLU A 158 -14.14 0.77 11.95
C GLU A 158 -13.36 0.04 13.05
N ASN A 159 -12.27 -0.64 12.69
CA ASN A 159 -11.35 -1.27 13.63
C ASN A 159 -10.70 -0.25 14.58
N TYR A 160 -10.28 0.90 14.08
CA TYR A 160 -9.73 1.97 14.92
C TYR A 160 -10.76 2.55 15.88
N ILE A 161 -11.99 2.79 15.43
CA ILE A 161 -13.09 3.27 16.28
C ILE A 161 -13.35 2.23 17.39
N LYS A 162 -13.52 0.97 17.03
CA LYS A 162 -13.85 -0.12 17.98
C LYS A 162 -12.71 -0.41 18.96
N LYS A 163 -11.47 -0.50 18.48
CA LYS A 163 -10.32 -0.97 19.26
C LYS A 163 -9.65 0.13 20.08
N TYR A 164 -9.56 1.33 19.53
CA TYR A 164 -8.84 2.45 20.14
C TYR A 164 -9.76 3.59 20.61
N GLY A 165 -11.06 3.50 20.36
CA GLY A 165 -12.03 4.54 20.73
C GLY A 165 -11.76 5.88 20.06
N VAL A 166 -11.34 5.86 18.79
CA VAL A 166 -11.13 7.09 18.01
C VAL A 166 -12.49 7.70 17.69
N PRO A 167 -12.77 8.97 18.03
CA PRO A 167 -14.01 9.63 17.66
C PRO A 167 -14.18 9.69 16.13
N GLU A 168 -15.42 9.52 15.65
CA GLU A 168 -15.71 9.46 14.21
C GLU A 168 -15.30 10.72 13.46
N GLU A 169 -15.44 11.88 14.08
CA GLU A 169 -15.03 13.17 13.53
C GLU A 169 -13.49 13.32 13.40
N ARG A 170 -12.72 12.47 14.07
CA ARG A 170 -11.25 12.47 14.01
C ARG A 170 -10.65 11.46 13.05
N ILE A 171 -11.47 10.57 12.48
CA ILE A 171 -10.99 9.52 11.59
C ILE A 171 -11.78 9.49 10.29
N CYS A 172 -11.08 9.31 9.19
CA CYS A 172 -11.66 8.99 7.89
C CYS A 172 -10.88 7.86 7.24
N TYR A 173 -11.45 7.29 6.18
CA TYR A 173 -10.68 6.43 5.28
C TYR A 173 -10.56 7.11 3.91
N ILE A 174 -9.40 6.98 3.30
CA ILE A 174 -9.11 7.45 1.95
C ILE A 174 -8.33 6.33 1.26
N TYR A 175 -8.90 5.75 0.23
CA TYR A 175 -8.25 4.71 -0.54
C TYR A 175 -6.98 5.21 -1.23
N ASN A 176 -6.08 4.31 -1.56
CA ASN A 176 -5.09 4.60 -2.59
C ASN A 176 -5.80 4.55 -3.95
N TRP A 177 -5.46 5.47 -4.83
CA TRP A 177 -6.02 5.44 -6.19
C TRP A 177 -5.33 4.42 -7.08
N LYS A 178 -6.04 3.96 -8.08
CA LYS A 178 -5.46 3.26 -9.22
C LYS A 178 -4.70 4.26 -10.10
N GLU A 179 -3.46 3.95 -10.47
CA GLU A 179 -2.77 4.75 -11.49
C GLU A 179 -3.47 4.55 -12.85
N ALA A 180 -3.35 5.52 -13.75
CA ALA A 180 -3.89 5.34 -15.09
C ALA A 180 -3.20 4.15 -15.77
N SER A 181 -3.98 3.23 -16.31
CA SER A 181 -3.43 2.20 -17.19
C SER A 181 -2.91 2.87 -18.46
N LEU A 182 -1.65 2.64 -18.80
CA LEU A 182 -1.05 3.06 -20.06
C LEU A 182 -1.13 1.95 -21.12
N SER A 183 -1.72 0.80 -20.77
CA SER A 183 -1.72 -0.40 -21.60
C SER A 183 -3.06 -0.59 -22.32
N ASP A 184 -2.98 -0.84 -23.62
CA ASP A 184 -4.08 -1.27 -24.46
C ASP A 184 -4.18 -2.83 -24.52
N ILE A 185 -3.49 -3.52 -23.59
CA ILE A 185 -3.46 -5.00 -23.57
C ILE A 185 -4.80 -5.53 -23.11
N SER A 186 -5.46 -6.28 -24.00
CA SER A 186 -6.69 -7.00 -23.68
C SER A 186 -6.39 -8.32 -22.96
N TYR A 187 -7.28 -8.74 -22.08
CA TYR A 187 -7.17 -10.02 -21.38
C TYR A 187 -7.10 -11.20 -22.36
N ASN A 188 -6.14 -12.08 -22.13
CA ASN A 188 -5.96 -13.29 -22.92
C ASN A 188 -6.54 -14.51 -22.20
N LYS A 189 -7.77 -14.89 -22.54
CA LYS A 189 -8.44 -16.07 -21.96
C LYS A 189 -7.73 -17.40 -22.21
N ASN A 190 -6.82 -17.47 -23.19
CA ASN A 190 -6.07 -18.67 -23.51
C ASN A 190 -4.72 -18.72 -22.79
N SER A 191 -4.40 -17.74 -21.98
CA SER A 191 -3.18 -17.76 -21.18
C SER A 191 -3.20 -18.93 -20.18
N THR A 192 -2.05 -19.59 -20.06
CA THR A 192 -1.79 -20.67 -19.09
C THR A 192 -0.78 -20.22 -18.04
N LYS A 193 -0.79 -18.92 -17.71
CA LYS A 193 0.14 -18.33 -16.74
C LYS A 193 -0.60 -17.75 -15.55
N ILE A 194 -0.15 -18.12 -14.37
CA ILE A 194 -0.55 -17.49 -13.11
C ILE A 194 0.51 -16.46 -12.72
N VAL A 195 0.12 -15.38 -12.07
CA VAL A 195 1.05 -14.38 -11.53
C VAL A 195 0.76 -14.05 -10.07
N THR A 196 1.83 -13.84 -9.33
CA THR A 196 1.82 -13.24 -7.98
C THR A 196 2.89 -12.16 -7.91
N VAL A 197 2.55 -11.03 -7.30
CA VAL A 197 3.46 -9.89 -7.14
C VAL A 197 3.57 -9.51 -5.66
N GLY A 198 4.80 -9.41 -5.14
CA GLY A 198 4.99 -8.99 -3.76
C GLY A 198 6.43 -9.03 -3.29
N ARG A 199 6.69 -8.37 -2.14
CA ARG A 199 7.98 -8.50 -1.48
C ARG A 199 8.12 -9.87 -0.85
N PHE A 200 9.32 -10.45 -0.97
CA PHE A 200 9.63 -11.69 -0.24
C PHE A 200 9.80 -11.37 1.25
N ASP A 201 8.68 -11.42 1.97
CA ASP A 201 8.62 -11.26 3.41
C ASP A 201 7.47 -12.08 4.02
N TYR A 202 7.44 -12.17 5.34
CA TYR A 202 6.40 -12.91 6.07
C TYR A 202 4.97 -12.48 5.73
N GLN A 203 4.78 -11.18 5.47
CA GLN A 203 3.45 -10.61 5.16
C GLN A 203 2.82 -11.26 3.94
N LYS A 204 3.59 -11.50 2.89
CA LYS A 204 3.09 -11.95 1.59
C LYS A 204 2.76 -13.45 1.51
N GLY A 205 3.15 -14.24 2.52
CA GLY A 205 2.72 -15.63 2.64
C GLY A 205 3.16 -16.54 1.50
N PHE A 206 4.36 -16.34 0.94
CA PHE A 206 4.86 -17.16 -0.14
C PHE A 206 5.05 -18.65 0.22
N ASP A 207 5.17 -18.96 1.50
CA ASP A 207 5.14 -20.33 2.00
C ASP A 207 3.78 -21.02 1.78
N TYR A 208 2.66 -20.28 1.95
CA TYR A 208 1.33 -20.77 1.56
C TYR A 208 1.18 -20.87 0.05
N LEU A 209 1.78 -19.93 -0.71
CA LEU A 209 1.76 -19.99 -2.17
C LEU A 209 2.41 -21.28 -2.68
N VAL A 210 3.56 -21.70 -2.13
CA VAL A 210 4.22 -22.95 -2.48
C VAL A 210 3.33 -24.16 -2.16
N GLN A 211 2.65 -24.16 -1.00
CA GLN A 211 1.71 -25.24 -0.63
C GLN A 211 0.54 -25.32 -1.63
N VAL A 212 -0.04 -24.19 -2.02
CA VAL A 212 -1.11 -24.12 -3.02
C VAL A 212 -0.60 -24.59 -4.38
N ALA A 213 0.55 -24.09 -4.82
CA ALA A 213 1.16 -24.46 -6.10
C ALA A 213 1.41 -25.97 -6.20
N LYS A 214 1.90 -26.61 -5.12
CA LYS A 214 2.07 -28.07 -5.06
C LYS A 214 0.76 -28.80 -5.37
N LYS A 215 -0.35 -28.40 -4.74
CA LYS A 215 -1.67 -29.02 -4.95
C LYS A 215 -2.20 -28.80 -6.37
N VAL A 216 -1.98 -27.61 -6.92
CA VAL A 216 -2.39 -27.23 -8.28
C VAL A 216 -1.60 -28.04 -9.33
N PHE A 217 -0.28 -28.04 -9.24
CA PHE A 217 0.57 -28.64 -10.30
C PHE A 217 0.60 -30.17 -10.30
N VAL A 218 0.18 -30.82 -9.23
CA VAL A 218 -0.11 -32.26 -9.24
C VAL A 218 -1.27 -32.60 -10.19
N LYS A 219 -2.28 -31.70 -10.29
CA LYS A 219 -3.48 -31.91 -11.13
C LYS A 219 -3.33 -31.30 -12.54
N ARG A 220 -2.61 -30.20 -12.68
CA ARG A 220 -2.49 -29.41 -13.91
C ARG A 220 -1.04 -28.98 -14.16
N SER A 221 -0.32 -29.76 -14.95
CA SER A 221 1.10 -29.51 -15.26
C SER A 221 1.32 -28.64 -16.52
N ASP A 222 0.26 -28.25 -17.22
CA ASP A 222 0.30 -27.46 -18.45
C ASP A 222 0.37 -25.94 -18.21
N TRP A 223 0.30 -25.49 -16.95
CA TRP A 223 0.41 -24.10 -16.56
C TRP A 223 1.77 -23.79 -15.92
N THR A 224 2.09 -22.50 -15.83
CA THR A 224 3.23 -21.96 -15.07
C THR A 224 2.76 -20.86 -14.13
N TRP A 225 3.49 -20.65 -13.04
CA TRP A 225 3.21 -19.61 -12.06
C TRP A 225 4.43 -18.73 -11.86
N GLU A 226 4.34 -17.47 -12.22
CA GLU A 226 5.40 -16.48 -12.14
C GLU A 226 5.27 -15.62 -10.88
N ILE A 227 6.38 -15.47 -10.14
CA ILE A 227 6.46 -14.63 -8.95
C ILE A 227 7.36 -13.43 -9.26
N TYR A 228 6.79 -12.24 -9.21
CA TYR A 228 7.53 -11.00 -9.36
C TYR A 228 7.69 -10.30 -8.01
N GLY A 229 8.87 -9.76 -7.77
CA GLY A 229 9.16 -8.98 -6.57
C GLY A 229 10.60 -9.06 -6.13
N SER A 230 10.88 -8.39 -5.03
CA SER A 230 12.20 -8.37 -4.40
C SER A 230 12.08 -8.56 -2.89
N GLY A 231 13.19 -8.86 -2.23
CA GLY A 231 13.23 -9.04 -0.79
C GLY A 231 14.67 -9.16 -0.29
N ASN A 232 14.81 -9.42 1.01
CA ASN A 232 16.09 -9.85 1.54
C ASN A 232 16.48 -11.19 0.89
N GLN A 233 17.76 -11.35 0.54
CA GLN A 233 18.26 -12.55 -0.14
C GLN A 233 17.96 -13.83 0.64
N ASP A 234 18.04 -13.78 1.97
CA ASP A 234 17.71 -14.93 2.81
C ASP A 234 16.24 -15.35 2.68
N GLU A 235 15.31 -14.39 2.62
CA GLU A 235 13.89 -14.68 2.42
C GLU A 235 13.60 -15.22 1.01
N VAL A 236 14.26 -14.67 0.00
CA VAL A 236 14.17 -15.19 -1.37
C VAL A 236 14.71 -16.63 -1.44
N ASN A 237 15.85 -16.90 -0.79
CA ASN A 237 16.45 -18.24 -0.77
C ASN A 237 15.54 -19.25 -0.05
N LYS A 238 14.95 -18.90 1.09
CA LYS A 238 13.98 -19.77 1.80
C LYS A 238 12.83 -20.21 0.88
N ILE A 239 12.28 -19.28 0.10
CA ILE A 239 11.19 -19.62 -0.83
C ILE A 239 11.71 -20.49 -1.98
N ARG A 240 12.91 -20.20 -2.50
CA ARG A 240 13.54 -21.03 -3.52
C ARG A 240 13.79 -22.46 -3.03
N ASP A 241 14.25 -22.61 -1.79
CA ASP A 241 14.48 -23.92 -1.18
C ASP A 241 13.16 -24.68 -1.04
N LEU A 242 12.08 -24.03 -0.58
CA LEU A 242 10.74 -24.63 -0.53
C LEU A 242 10.22 -25.06 -1.92
N ILE A 243 10.49 -24.27 -2.96
CA ILE A 243 10.13 -24.62 -4.34
C ILE A 243 10.87 -25.89 -4.77
N ASN A 244 12.18 -25.97 -4.50
CA ASN A 244 13.01 -27.12 -4.85
C ASN A 244 12.63 -28.38 -4.06
N GLU A 245 12.39 -28.25 -2.75
CA GLU A 245 11.95 -29.35 -1.87
C GLU A 245 10.60 -29.97 -2.29
N ASN A 246 9.81 -29.24 -3.08
CA ASN A 246 8.52 -29.70 -3.59
C ASN A 246 8.54 -30.00 -5.11
N ASP A 247 9.70 -30.06 -5.75
CA ASP A 247 9.88 -30.34 -7.18
C ASP A 247 9.11 -29.39 -8.10
N LEU A 248 9.03 -28.10 -7.72
CA LEU A 248 8.23 -27.09 -8.42
C LEU A 248 9.06 -26.11 -9.28
N GLN A 249 10.38 -26.27 -9.39
CA GLN A 249 11.29 -25.30 -10.01
C GLN A 249 10.98 -24.99 -11.49
N ASP A 250 10.36 -25.93 -12.21
CA ASP A 250 9.95 -25.75 -13.61
C ASP A 250 8.55 -25.15 -13.76
N LYS A 251 7.79 -25.03 -12.68
CA LYS A 251 6.39 -24.58 -12.67
C LYS A 251 6.18 -23.28 -11.92
N LEU A 252 6.89 -23.09 -10.81
CA LEU A 252 6.80 -21.92 -9.94
C LEU A 252 8.09 -21.11 -10.05
N VAL A 253 8.08 -20.07 -10.87
CA VAL A 253 9.30 -19.37 -11.32
C VAL A 253 9.43 -17.99 -10.66
N ILE A 254 10.50 -17.77 -9.91
CA ILE A 254 10.86 -16.47 -9.35
C ILE A 254 11.50 -15.62 -10.45
N LYS A 255 10.80 -14.56 -10.89
CA LYS A 255 11.22 -13.65 -11.97
C LYS A 255 12.07 -12.49 -11.46
N GLY A 256 12.01 -12.18 -10.15
CA GLY A 256 12.66 -11.02 -9.58
C GLY A 256 11.87 -9.72 -9.72
N LEU A 257 12.55 -8.59 -9.53
CA LEU A 257 11.94 -7.27 -9.62
C LEU A 257 11.77 -6.86 -11.08
N GLU A 258 10.54 -6.56 -11.47
CA GLU A 258 10.18 -5.98 -12.76
C GLU A 258 9.43 -4.65 -12.51
N LYS A 259 9.63 -3.66 -13.36
CA LYS A 259 8.96 -2.34 -13.29
C LYS A 259 7.91 -2.17 -14.38
N ASN A 260 8.04 -2.91 -15.46
CA ASN A 260 7.09 -2.87 -16.56
C ASN A 260 5.88 -3.73 -16.22
N GLN A 261 4.74 -3.07 -15.96
CA GLN A 261 3.49 -3.75 -15.61
C GLN A 261 2.96 -4.64 -16.74
N ASP A 262 3.20 -4.29 -18.00
CA ASP A 262 2.78 -5.12 -19.15
C ASP A 262 3.50 -6.47 -19.16
N LEU A 263 4.77 -6.51 -18.74
CA LEU A 263 5.52 -7.77 -18.61
C LEU A 263 5.03 -8.58 -17.40
N ILE A 264 4.57 -7.91 -16.35
CA ILE A 264 4.08 -8.58 -15.14
C ILE A 264 2.68 -9.17 -15.37
N TYR A 265 1.75 -8.37 -15.90
CA TYR A 265 0.32 -8.70 -15.92
C TYR A 265 -0.22 -9.03 -17.31
N GLY A 266 0.37 -8.52 -18.38
CA GLY A 266 -0.24 -8.45 -19.72
C GLY A 266 -0.52 -9.79 -20.41
N ASP A 267 0.21 -10.85 -20.12
CA ASP A 267 0.04 -12.18 -20.70
C ASP A 267 -0.42 -13.24 -19.70
N LYS A 268 -1.01 -12.82 -18.57
CA LYS A 268 -1.42 -13.72 -17.50
C LYS A 268 -2.90 -14.09 -17.59
N GLY A 269 -3.25 -15.26 -17.05
CA GLY A 269 -4.62 -15.76 -17.01
C GLY A 269 -5.30 -15.59 -15.65
N ILE A 270 -4.52 -15.63 -14.56
CA ILE A 270 -5.02 -15.57 -13.18
C ILE A 270 -4.00 -14.81 -12.33
N TYR A 271 -4.48 -13.95 -11.43
CA TYR A 271 -3.69 -13.36 -10.37
C TYR A 271 -3.98 -14.07 -9.03
N VAL A 272 -2.94 -14.42 -8.27
CA VAL A 272 -3.10 -15.07 -6.97
C VAL A 272 -2.38 -14.28 -5.88
N MET A 273 -3.03 -14.10 -4.71
CA MET A 273 -2.46 -13.45 -3.54
C MET A 273 -2.66 -14.29 -2.27
N THR A 274 -1.56 -14.63 -1.60
CA THR A 274 -1.54 -15.43 -0.37
C THR A 274 -1.17 -14.64 0.88
N SER A 275 -1.32 -13.31 0.84
CA SER A 275 -0.91 -12.42 1.93
C SER A 275 -1.62 -12.75 3.25
N ARG A 276 -0.88 -12.67 4.34
CA ARG A 276 -1.41 -12.85 5.71
C ARG A 276 -2.21 -11.63 6.19
N TYR A 277 -1.84 -10.45 5.72
CA TYR A 277 -2.50 -9.18 6.01
C TYR A 277 -2.06 -8.12 4.99
N GLU A 278 -2.94 -7.14 4.77
CA GLU A 278 -2.68 -6.00 3.90
C GLU A 278 -3.19 -4.69 4.55
N GLY A 279 -2.85 -3.56 3.96
CA GLY A 279 -3.59 -2.31 4.13
C GLY A 279 -4.64 -2.22 3.02
N LEU A 280 -4.25 -1.66 1.87
CA LEU A 280 -4.98 -1.76 0.61
C LEU A 280 -3.97 -2.27 -0.45
N PRO A 281 -4.11 -3.51 -0.93
CA PRO A 281 -3.11 -4.13 -1.81
C PRO A 281 -3.15 -3.55 -3.22
N LEU A 282 -2.24 -2.61 -3.53
CA LEU A 282 -2.14 -1.99 -4.87
C LEU A 282 -1.99 -3.01 -5.99
N VAL A 283 -1.35 -4.15 -5.71
CA VAL A 283 -1.16 -5.24 -6.67
C VAL A 283 -2.48 -5.87 -7.13
N LEU A 284 -3.55 -5.83 -6.30
CA LEU A 284 -4.88 -6.25 -6.73
C LEU A 284 -5.53 -5.20 -7.65
N LEU A 285 -5.34 -3.90 -7.36
CA LEU A 285 -5.80 -2.82 -8.24
C LEU A 285 -5.08 -2.90 -9.60
N GLU A 286 -3.77 -3.16 -9.56
CA GLU A 286 -2.96 -3.37 -10.78
C GLU A 286 -3.46 -4.58 -11.56
N ALA A 287 -3.69 -5.74 -10.92
CA ALA A 287 -4.21 -6.94 -11.58
C ALA A 287 -5.59 -6.69 -12.24
N GLN A 288 -6.50 -5.98 -11.56
CA GLN A 288 -7.81 -5.64 -12.12
C GLN A 288 -7.72 -4.70 -13.33
N GLN A 289 -6.75 -3.79 -13.37
CA GLN A 289 -6.52 -2.93 -14.54
C GLN A 289 -6.12 -3.73 -15.80
N TYR A 290 -5.56 -4.94 -15.62
CA TYR A 290 -5.29 -5.89 -16.70
C TYR A 290 -6.40 -6.93 -16.86
N ASN A 291 -7.56 -6.70 -16.24
CA ASN A 291 -8.73 -7.56 -16.27
C ASN A 291 -8.45 -9.00 -15.82
N LEU A 292 -7.50 -9.21 -14.89
CA LEU A 292 -7.16 -10.54 -14.41
C LEU A 292 -8.18 -11.03 -13.38
N PRO A 293 -8.75 -12.23 -13.55
CA PRO A 293 -9.43 -12.95 -12.48
C PRO A 293 -8.52 -13.11 -11.27
N ILE A 294 -9.02 -12.81 -10.08
CA ILE A 294 -8.24 -12.81 -8.84
C ILE A 294 -8.63 -13.99 -7.96
N VAL A 295 -7.65 -14.70 -7.39
CA VAL A 295 -7.85 -15.60 -6.25
C VAL A 295 -6.99 -15.09 -5.09
N SER A 296 -7.64 -14.68 -4.01
CA SER A 296 -6.93 -14.05 -2.88
C SER A 296 -7.38 -14.62 -1.55
N PHE A 297 -6.47 -14.72 -0.58
CA PHE A 297 -6.93 -14.83 0.79
C PHE A 297 -7.73 -13.59 1.19
N ARG A 298 -8.82 -13.82 1.93
CA ARG A 298 -9.62 -12.80 2.61
C ARG A 298 -8.89 -12.29 3.85
N CYS A 299 -7.65 -11.84 3.66
CA CYS A 299 -6.85 -11.37 4.78
C CYS A 299 -7.35 -9.99 5.27
N PRO A 300 -7.18 -9.69 6.57
CA PRO A 300 -7.44 -8.36 7.10
C PRO A 300 -6.46 -7.36 6.49
N THR A 301 -6.87 -6.32 6.02
CA THR A 301 -7.93 -5.57 5.41
C THR A 301 -7.70 -5.52 3.89
N GLY A 302 -8.47 -4.82 3.11
CA GLY A 302 -8.15 -4.47 1.72
C GLY A 302 -8.66 -5.41 0.63
N PRO A 303 -8.41 -6.74 0.62
CA PRO A 303 -8.92 -7.60 -0.45
C PRO A 303 -10.43 -7.51 -0.62
N ASN A 304 -11.20 -7.48 0.48
CA ASN A 304 -12.66 -7.33 0.48
C ASN A 304 -13.14 -6.00 -0.13
N GLU A 305 -12.28 -4.99 -0.17
CA GLU A 305 -12.59 -3.69 -0.74
C GLU A 305 -12.42 -3.68 -2.27
N ILE A 306 -11.71 -4.67 -2.81
CA ILE A 306 -11.30 -4.71 -4.23
C ILE A 306 -11.97 -5.86 -4.96
N VAL A 307 -11.98 -7.06 -4.36
CA VAL A 307 -12.50 -8.27 -4.97
C VAL A 307 -13.93 -8.53 -4.50
N GLU A 308 -14.83 -8.71 -5.44
CA GLU A 308 -16.19 -9.17 -5.22
C GLU A 308 -16.25 -10.68 -5.48
N ASP A 309 -16.47 -11.45 -4.38
CA ASP A 309 -16.38 -12.92 -4.39
C ASP A 309 -17.41 -13.54 -5.33
N GLY A 310 -16.94 -14.35 -6.28
CA GLY A 310 -17.76 -15.00 -7.31
C GLY A 310 -18.14 -14.10 -8.50
N VAL A 311 -17.68 -12.83 -8.54
CA VAL A 311 -18.00 -11.88 -9.63
C VAL A 311 -16.74 -11.54 -10.43
N ASN A 312 -15.70 -11.02 -9.80
CA ASN A 312 -14.43 -10.68 -10.45
C ASN A 312 -13.22 -11.46 -9.89
N GLY A 313 -13.49 -12.39 -8.97
CA GLY A 313 -12.48 -13.23 -8.35
C GLY A 313 -13.05 -14.08 -7.23
N TYR A 314 -12.17 -14.74 -6.50
CA TYR A 314 -12.48 -15.53 -5.32
C TYR A 314 -11.75 -15.01 -4.09
N LEU A 315 -12.49 -14.86 -2.98
CA LEU A 315 -11.97 -14.57 -1.66
C LEU A 315 -12.02 -15.81 -0.79
N ILE A 316 -10.87 -16.33 -0.44
CA ILE A 316 -10.68 -17.57 0.31
C ILE A 316 -10.32 -17.24 1.75
N ASP A 317 -10.89 -17.95 2.71
CA ASP A 317 -10.53 -17.78 4.12
C ASP A 317 -9.01 -17.98 4.31
N CYS A 318 -8.42 -17.14 5.18
CA CYS A 318 -6.98 -17.16 5.38
C CYS A 318 -6.48 -18.57 5.72
N TYR A 319 -5.42 -18.96 5.03
CA TYR A 319 -4.70 -20.23 5.23
C TYR A 319 -5.42 -21.48 4.71
N ASP A 320 -6.63 -21.37 4.16
CA ASP A 320 -7.30 -22.49 3.49
C ASP A 320 -6.69 -22.73 2.10
N THR A 321 -5.53 -23.41 2.10
CA THR A 321 -4.79 -23.71 0.89
C THR A 321 -5.49 -24.77 0.01
N ASP A 322 -6.38 -25.58 0.58
CA ASP A 322 -7.15 -26.58 -0.17
C ASP A 322 -8.21 -25.88 -1.01
N LYS A 323 -9.04 -25.04 -0.40
CA LYS A 323 -10.06 -24.27 -1.11
C LYS A 323 -9.43 -23.31 -2.13
N MET A 324 -8.30 -22.69 -1.80
CA MET A 324 -7.59 -21.83 -2.76
C MET A 324 -7.12 -22.62 -3.98
N SER A 325 -6.54 -23.80 -3.78
CA SER A 325 -6.12 -24.66 -4.91
C SER A 325 -7.29 -25.12 -5.76
N ASP A 326 -8.44 -25.46 -5.15
CA ASP A 326 -9.64 -25.88 -5.89
C ASP A 326 -10.20 -24.74 -6.75
N ARG A 327 -10.24 -23.50 -6.23
CA ARG A 327 -10.68 -22.33 -7.00
C ARG A 327 -9.72 -21.94 -8.12
N ILE A 328 -8.43 -22.10 -7.92
CA ILE A 328 -7.45 -21.92 -9.00
C ILE A 328 -7.67 -22.97 -10.10
N LEU A 329 -7.83 -24.24 -9.74
CA LEU A 329 -8.09 -25.32 -10.69
C LEU A 329 -9.38 -25.11 -11.48
N GLU A 330 -10.46 -24.69 -10.82
CA GLU A 330 -11.71 -24.32 -11.47
C GLU A 330 -11.49 -23.25 -12.55
N LEU A 331 -10.76 -22.17 -12.21
CA LEU A 331 -10.41 -21.14 -13.20
C LEU A 331 -9.45 -21.63 -14.28
N MET A 332 -8.57 -22.58 -14.01
CA MET A 332 -7.69 -23.18 -15.03
C MET A 332 -8.49 -24.03 -16.03
N GLU A 333 -9.54 -24.69 -15.58
CA GLU A 333 -10.38 -25.58 -16.39
C GLU A 333 -11.44 -24.83 -17.20
N ASP A 334 -12.05 -23.79 -16.63
CA ASP A 334 -13.13 -23.05 -17.26
C ASP A 334 -12.69 -21.66 -17.78
N SER A 335 -12.34 -21.61 -19.05
CA SER A 335 -11.97 -20.36 -19.73
C SER A 335 -13.15 -19.37 -19.87
N ASN A 336 -14.41 -19.84 -19.85
CA ASN A 336 -15.57 -18.96 -19.90
C ASN A 336 -15.79 -18.29 -18.54
N LEU A 337 -15.60 -19.03 -17.45
CA LEU A 337 -15.62 -18.47 -16.11
C LEU A 337 -14.51 -17.41 -15.94
N ARG A 338 -13.29 -17.69 -16.42
CA ARG A 338 -12.21 -16.68 -16.42
C ARG A 338 -12.60 -15.45 -17.22
N SER A 339 -13.20 -15.62 -18.40
CA SER A 339 -13.68 -14.49 -19.21
C SER A 339 -14.79 -13.71 -18.52
N SER A 340 -15.70 -14.39 -17.83
CA SER A 340 -16.74 -13.74 -17.03
C SER A 340 -16.12 -12.87 -15.93
N PHE A 341 -15.20 -13.40 -15.13
CA PHE A 341 -14.52 -12.62 -14.08
C PHE A 341 -13.71 -11.45 -14.65
N SER A 342 -13.04 -11.68 -15.78
CA SER A 342 -12.30 -10.64 -16.50
C SER A 342 -13.20 -9.48 -16.94
N ASN A 343 -14.39 -9.77 -17.45
CA ASN A 343 -15.35 -8.75 -17.89
C ASN A 343 -15.86 -7.89 -16.72
N HIS A 344 -15.87 -8.43 -15.50
CA HIS A 344 -16.30 -7.73 -14.29
C HIS A 344 -15.15 -7.17 -13.47
N ALA A 345 -13.89 -7.31 -13.93
CA ALA A 345 -12.72 -6.87 -13.17
C ALA A 345 -12.74 -5.37 -12.87
N MET A 346 -13.31 -4.56 -13.76
CA MET A 346 -13.38 -3.11 -13.60
C MET A 346 -14.66 -2.63 -12.91
N ASP A 347 -15.58 -3.54 -12.56
CA ASP A 347 -16.79 -3.19 -11.83
C ASP A 347 -16.41 -2.66 -10.44
N ASN A 348 -17.11 -1.63 -9.98
CA ASN A 348 -16.85 -0.98 -8.69
C ASN A 348 -15.43 -0.36 -8.50
N MET A 349 -14.63 -0.24 -9.58
CA MET A 349 -13.30 0.38 -9.52
C MET A 349 -13.33 1.92 -9.48
N ASP A 350 -14.49 2.52 -9.68
CA ASP A 350 -14.73 3.96 -9.61
C ASP A 350 -14.37 4.60 -8.24
N LYS A 351 -14.50 3.84 -7.16
CA LYS A 351 -14.12 4.30 -5.82
C LYS A 351 -12.60 4.48 -5.65
N PHE A 352 -11.80 3.88 -6.54
CA PHE A 352 -10.35 4.02 -6.59
C PHE A 352 -9.91 5.03 -7.68
N ASP A 353 -10.87 5.79 -8.23
CA ASP A 353 -10.56 6.82 -9.21
C ASP A 353 -9.73 7.93 -8.59
N LYS A 354 -8.68 8.32 -9.32
CA LYS A 354 -7.69 9.29 -8.84
C LYS A 354 -8.31 10.65 -8.52
N GLU A 355 -9.19 11.15 -9.37
CA GLU A 355 -9.81 12.48 -9.18
C GLU A 355 -10.72 12.48 -7.95
N LYS A 356 -11.50 11.40 -7.77
CA LYS A 356 -12.38 11.23 -6.61
C LYS A 356 -11.57 11.17 -5.31
N ILE A 357 -10.50 10.40 -5.29
CA ILE A 357 -9.63 10.27 -4.10
C ILE A 357 -8.85 11.55 -3.82
N LEU A 358 -8.32 12.20 -4.86
CA LEU A 358 -7.65 13.49 -4.69
C LEU A 358 -8.59 14.55 -4.11
N LYS A 359 -9.85 14.57 -4.54
CA LYS A 359 -10.86 15.44 -3.97
C LYS A 359 -11.07 15.19 -2.48
N GLN A 360 -11.10 13.93 -2.03
CA GLN A 360 -11.20 13.59 -0.60
C GLN A 360 -9.99 14.12 0.21
N TRP A 361 -8.77 14.02 -0.35
CA TRP A 361 -7.58 14.59 0.27
C TRP A 361 -7.65 16.11 0.40
N ILE A 362 -8.14 16.80 -0.64
CA ILE A 362 -8.32 18.24 -0.65
C ILE A 362 -9.37 18.65 0.41
N GLU A 363 -10.51 17.98 0.45
CA GLU A 363 -11.57 18.23 1.44
C GLU A 363 -11.05 18.01 2.86
N LEU A 364 -10.27 16.98 3.12
CA LEU A 364 -9.62 16.76 4.42
C LEU A 364 -8.66 17.91 4.78
N ILE A 365 -7.81 18.32 3.85
CA ILE A 365 -6.86 19.42 4.05
C ILE A 365 -7.61 20.72 4.38
N GLU A 366 -8.65 21.07 3.61
CA GLU A 366 -9.44 22.28 3.83
C GLU A 366 -10.15 22.23 5.18
N THR A 367 -10.78 21.12 5.53
CA THR A 367 -11.43 20.93 6.85
C THR A 367 -10.47 21.15 8.01
N ILE A 368 -9.22 20.64 7.91
CA ILE A 368 -8.21 20.83 8.96
C ILE A 368 -7.81 22.30 9.08
N TYR A 369 -7.80 23.03 7.97
CA TYR A 369 -7.52 24.48 7.97
C TYR A 369 -8.61 25.29 8.64
N GLU A 370 -9.88 24.95 8.46
CA GLU A 370 -11.02 25.65 9.03
C GLU A 370 -11.09 25.50 10.57
N ILE A 371 -10.58 24.40 11.12
CA ILE A 371 -10.55 24.13 12.57
C ILE A 371 -9.34 24.81 13.25
N ARG A 372 -8.48 25.49 12.52
CA ARG A 372 -7.24 26.13 13.00
C ARG A 372 -7.50 27.54 13.52
#